data_41f6e25e5ca478e9f38bcfbaaa70c8f5
#
_entry.id   41f6e25e5ca478e9f38bcfbaaa70c8f5
#
_cell.length_a   1.000
_cell.length_b   1.000
_cell.length_c   1.000
_cell.angle_alpha   90.00
_cell.angle_beta   90.00
_cell.angle_gamma   90.00
#
_symmetry.space_group_name_H-M   'P 1'
#
loop_
_entity.id
_entity.type
_entity.pdbx_description
1 polymer ?
#
loop_
_entity_poly.entity_id
_entity_poly.type
_entity_poly.pdbx_seq_one_letter_code
_entity_poly.pdbx_strand_id
1 'polypeptide(L)'
;MTEAEFEQAVEQIRQGNKNGLRLIYEAYGDRIYRLFLGKVRRHEDAEDLTSDFFLKLWETAPQHERGRGHRAWMSMIARNMAIDYLRHAGHETPVEDADLNVHESLTERTTAEDTVIGSMNAADILSALTEDEQEIVRLHLAAELTFREIASVLKRPLGTVAWKYRNAIGKLKRLAEEGKLV
;
A
#
# COMPACT_ATOMS: atom_id res chain seq x y z
N MET A 1 4.70 13.82 5.25
CA MET A 1 4.53 14.89 4.23
C MET A 1 3.06 15.28 4.18
N THR A 2 2.79 16.56 4.34
CA THR A 2 1.45 17.15 4.22
C THR A 2 1.07 17.35 2.74
N GLU A 3 -0.21 17.66 2.45
CA GLU A 3 -0.65 17.98 1.10
C GLU A 3 0.10 19.19 0.51
N ALA A 4 0.30 20.23 1.31
CA ALA A 4 1.03 21.43 0.87
C ALA A 4 2.50 21.15 0.54
N GLU A 5 3.19 20.35 1.34
CA GLU A 5 4.58 19.94 1.08
C GLU A 5 4.67 19.07 -0.18
N PHE A 6 3.69 18.19 -0.40
CA PHE A 6 3.61 17.38 -1.61
C PHE A 6 3.43 18.26 -2.85
N GLU A 7 2.51 19.23 -2.80
CA GLU A 7 2.28 20.16 -3.91
C GLU A 7 3.52 21.01 -4.24
N GLN A 8 4.29 21.41 -3.22
CA GLN A 8 5.58 22.09 -3.42
C GLN A 8 6.61 21.18 -4.10
N ALA A 9 6.67 19.90 -3.70
CA ALA A 9 7.56 18.92 -4.32
C ALA A 9 7.17 18.66 -5.79
N VAL A 10 5.87 18.55 -6.09
CA VAL A 10 5.37 18.43 -7.47
C VAL A 10 5.72 19.66 -8.31
N GLU A 11 5.64 20.87 -7.73
CA GLU A 11 6.03 22.08 -8.44
C GLU A 11 7.53 22.08 -8.78
N GLN A 12 8.39 21.59 -7.87
CA GLN A 12 9.81 21.38 -8.19
C GLN A 12 9.99 20.38 -9.34
N ILE A 13 9.23 19.30 -9.38
CA ILE A 13 9.27 18.32 -10.49
C ILE A 13 8.87 19.00 -11.81
N ARG A 14 7.82 19.82 -11.83
CA ARG A 14 7.39 20.59 -13.02
C ARG A 14 8.50 21.49 -13.57
N GLN A 15 9.35 22.00 -12.67
CA GLN A 15 10.50 22.82 -13.02
C GLN A 15 11.75 21.98 -13.39
N GLY A 16 11.65 20.66 -13.46
CA GLY A 16 12.76 19.74 -13.73
C GLY A 16 13.72 19.56 -12.55
N ASN A 17 13.36 20.03 -11.35
CA ASN A 17 14.20 19.91 -10.16
C ASN A 17 13.95 18.54 -9.49
N LYS A 18 14.98 17.67 -9.56
CA LYS A 18 14.97 16.31 -8.98
C LYS A 18 14.80 16.28 -7.47
N ASN A 19 15.07 17.40 -6.78
CA ASN A 19 14.88 17.47 -5.33
C ASN A 19 13.41 17.23 -4.93
N GLY A 20 12.45 17.66 -5.74
CA GLY A 20 11.03 17.37 -5.50
C GLY A 20 10.75 15.86 -5.45
N LEU A 21 11.31 15.09 -6.39
CA LEU A 21 11.18 13.63 -6.38
C LEU A 21 11.87 13.00 -5.16
N ARG A 22 13.06 13.48 -4.80
CA ARG A 22 13.79 13.01 -3.61
C ARG A 22 12.97 13.18 -2.34
N LEU A 23 12.34 14.34 -2.14
CA LEU A 23 11.48 14.60 -0.98
C LEU A 23 10.27 13.64 -0.91
N ILE A 24 9.65 13.34 -2.05
CA ILE A 24 8.54 12.39 -2.10
C ILE A 24 9.03 10.97 -1.83
N TYR A 25 10.20 10.59 -2.37
CA TYR A 25 10.80 9.28 -2.11
C TYR A 25 11.12 9.09 -0.62
N GLU A 26 11.77 10.06 0.03
CA GLU A 26 12.08 10.03 1.46
C GLU A 26 10.81 9.89 2.34
N ALA A 27 9.71 10.50 1.92
CA ALA A 27 8.46 10.45 2.68
C ALA A 27 7.61 9.19 2.44
N TYR A 28 7.71 8.57 1.26
CA TYR A 28 6.77 7.52 0.83
C TYR A 28 7.44 6.26 0.31
N GLY A 29 8.76 6.20 0.12
CA GLY A 29 9.47 5.06 -0.46
C GLY A 29 9.12 3.75 0.22
N ASP A 30 9.27 3.68 1.53
CA ASP A 30 8.93 2.49 2.32
C ASP A 30 7.47 2.07 2.20
N ARG A 31 6.54 3.05 2.13
CA ARG A 31 5.11 2.76 2.04
C ARG A 31 4.75 2.17 0.68
N ILE A 32 5.30 2.74 -0.37
CA ILE A 32 5.13 2.24 -1.75
C ILE A 32 5.73 0.85 -1.89
N TYR A 33 6.93 0.63 -1.37
CA TYR A 33 7.57 -0.68 -1.34
C TYR A 33 6.69 -1.73 -0.64
N ARG A 34 6.15 -1.43 0.55
CA ARG A 34 5.25 -2.34 1.28
C ARG A 34 3.94 -2.62 0.52
N LEU A 35 3.40 -1.63 -0.19
CA LEU A 35 2.24 -1.85 -1.05
C LEU A 35 2.55 -2.86 -2.16
N PHE A 36 3.71 -2.74 -2.81
CA PHE A 36 4.14 -3.71 -3.83
C PHE A 36 4.45 -5.07 -3.22
N LEU A 37 5.26 -5.14 -2.18
CA LEU A 37 5.63 -6.39 -1.52
C LEU A 37 4.41 -7.20 -1.08
N GLY A 38 3.39 -6.54 -0.55
CA GLY A 38 2.11 -7.18 -0.20
C GLY A 38 1.32 -7.72 -1.40
N LYS A 39 1.67 -7.36 -2.63
CA LYS A 39 1.02 -7.85 -3.86
C LYS A 39 1.86 -8.87 -4.60
N VAL A 40 3.15 -8.60 -4.81
CA VAL A 40 4.02 -9.43 -5.65
C VAL A 40 4.76 -10.51 -4.85
N ARG A 41 4.84 -10.38 -3.53
CA ARG A 41 5.40 -11.35 -2.57
C ARG A 41 6.92 -11.63 -2.71
N ARG A 42 7.59 -11.08 -3.71
CA ARG A 42 9.04 -11.19 -3.89
C ARG A 42 9.68 -9.83 -3.65
N HIS A 43 10.76 -9.81 -2.88
CA HIS A 43 11.47 -8.58 -2.52
C HIS A 43 12.04 -7.87 -3.75
N GLU A 44 12.71 -8.62 -4.64
CA GLU A 44 13.29 -8.08 -5.87
C GLU A 44 12.24 -7.40 -6.75
N ASP A 45 11.11 -8.08 -6.99
CA ASP A 45 10.02 -7.52 -7.79
C ASP A 45 9.41 -6.27 -7.15
N ALA A 46 9.33 -6.24 -5.82
CA ALA A 46 8.83 -5.07 -5.09
C ALA A 46 9.80 -3.89 -5.15
N GLU A 47 11.11 -4.13 -5.11
CA GLU A 47 12.16 -3.11 -5.27
C GLU A 47 12.14 -2.52 -6.68
N ASP A 48 12.07 -3.37 -7.71
CA ASP A 48 12.00 -2.96 -9.11
C ASP A 48 10.74 -2.12 -9.37
N LEU A 49 9.56 -2.61 -8.93
CA LEU A 49 8.30 -1.89 -9.04
C LEU A 49 8.31 -0.56 -8.28
N THR A 50 9.01 -0.50 -7.15
CA THR A 50 9.17 0.76 -6.39
C THR A 50 9.99 1.75 -7.18
N SER A 51 11.09 1.31 -7.79
CA SER A 51 11.93 2.16 -8.63
C SER A 51 11.15 2.67 -9.85
N ASP A 52 10.45 1.79 -10.55
CA ASP A 52 9.60 2.13 -11.69
C ASP A 52 8.46 3.08 -11.30
N PHE A 53 7.89 2.91 -10.09
CA PHE A 53 6.87 3.81 -9.58
C PHE A 53 7.39 5.25 -9.47
N PHE A 54 8.60 5.47 -8.95
CA PHE A 54 9.14 6.82 -8.82
C PHE A 54 9.53 7.43 -10.17
N LEU A 55 9.94 6.61 -11.15
CA LEU A 55 10.10 7.06 -12.54
C LEU A 55 8.74 7.48 -13.12
N LYS A 56 7.72 6.65 -12.93
CA LYS A 56 6.35 6.96 -13.36
C LYS A 56 5.78 8.20 -12.67
N LEU A 57 6.08 8.36 -11.38
CA LEU A 57 5.68 9.54 -10.62
C LEU A 57 6.31 10.81 -11.22
N TRP A 58 7.61 10.78 -11.55
CA TRP A 58 8.29 11.90 -12.20
C TRP A 58 7.59 12.32 -13.50
N GLU A 59 7.21 11.36 -14.34
CA GLU A 59 6.54 11.61 -15.60
C GLU A 59 5.11 12.17 -15.43
N THR A 60 4.39 11.68 -14.42
CA THR A 60 2.96 11.97 -14.24
C THR A 60 2.68 13.09 -13.25
N ALA A 61 3.63 13.43 -12.37
CA ALA A 61 3.47 14.49 -11.39
C ALA A 61 3.06 15.85 -11.97
N PRO A 62 3.55 16.26 -13.16
CA PRO A 62 3.07 17.50 -13.79
C PRO A 62 1.57 17.55 -14.08
N GLN A 63 0.92 16.37 -14.19
CA GLN A 63 -0.52 16.22 -14.46
C GLN A 63 -1.34 16.09 -13.17
N HIS A 64 -0.70 16.03 -11.99
CA HIS A 64 -1.41 15.94 -10.72
C HIS A 64 -2.25 17.19 -10.48
N GLU A 65 -3.55 16.98 -10.20
CA GLU A 65 -4.48 18.05 -9.88
C GLU A 65 -4.46 18.32 -8.38
N ARG A 66 -4.23 19.58 -8.01
CA ARG A 66 -4.18 20.02 -6.61
C ARG A 66 -5.46 19.68 -5.85
N GLY A 67 -5.32 19.27 -4.60
CA GLY A 67 -6.44 19.02 -3.70
C GLY A 67 -7.17 17.69 -3.92
N ARG A 68 -6.67 16.80 -4.78
CA ARG A 68 -7.27 15.46 -5.00
C ARG A 68 -6.76 14.36 -4.07
N GLY A 69 -5.94 14.72 -3.07
CA GLY A 69 -5.41 13.74 -2.13
C GLY A 69 -4.26 12.93 -2.74
N HIS A 70 -3.04 13.42 -2.55
CA HIS A 70 -1.83 12.82 -3.15
C HIS A 70 -1.61 11.33 -2.78
N ARG A 71 -1.98 10.92 -1.55
CA ARG A 71 -1.84 9.52 -1.12
C ARG A 71 -2.73 8.58 -1.93
N ALA A 72 -4.00 8.96 -2.13
CA ALA A 72 -4.94 8.18 -2.94
C ALA A 72 -4.48 8.09 -4.40
N TRP A 73 -3.99 9.20 -4.95
CA TRP A 73 -3.45 9.26 -6.31
C TRP A 73 -2.22 8.35 -6.48
N MET A 74 -1.24 8.43 -5.59
CA MET A 74 -0.06 7.56 -5.59
C MET A 74 -0.43 6.09 -5.40
N SER A 75 -1.35 5.78 -4.48
CA SER A 75 -1.82 4.41 -4.25
C SER A 75 -2.54 3.82 -5.47
N MET A 76 -3.26 4.65 -6.23
CA MET A 76 -3.89 4.22 -7.49
C MET A 76 -2.85 3.89 -8.55
N ILE A 77 -1.78 4.69 -8.68
CA ILE A 77 -0.67 4.40 -9.59
C ILE A 77 -0.02 3.08 -9.21
N ALA A 78 0.40 2.93 -7.94
CA ALA A 78 1.06 1.72 -7.45
C ALA A 78 0.18 0.47 -7.63
N ARG A 79 -1.12 0.57 -7.32
CA ARG A 79 -2.07 -0.52 -7.54
C ARG A 79 -2.16 -0.95 -9.00
N ASN A 80 -2.27 0.00 -9.91
CA ASN A 80 -2.35 -0.32 -11.35
C ASN A 80 -1.06 -0.99 -11.83
N MET A 81 0.10 -0.49 -11.43
CA MET A 81 1.40 -1.10 -11.76
C MET A 81 1.49 -2.54 -11.22
N ALA A 82 1.09 -2.79 -9.97
CA ALA A 82 1.08 -4.14 -9.40
C ALA A 82 0.15 -5.09 -10.16
N ILE A 83 -1.04 -4.63 -10.55
CA ILE A 83 -2.00 -5.43 -11.34
C ILE A 83 -1.42 -5.75 -12.72
N ASP A 84 -0.82 -4.76 -13.38
CA ASP A 84 -0.20 -4.94 -14.69
C ASP A 84 0.98 -5.91 -14.62
N TYR A 85 1.81 -5.80 -13.60
CA TYR A 85 2.89 -6.73 -13.33
C TYR A 85 2.37 -8.17 -13.16
N LEU A 86 1.42 -8.39 -12.25
CA LEU A 86 0.84 -9.73 -11.99
C LEU A 86 0.17 -10.33 -13.23
N ARG A 87 -0.47 -9.49 -14.06
CA ARG A 87 -1.07 -9.95 -15.32
C ARG A 87 -0.01 -10.46 -16.29
N HIS A 88 1.15 -9.82 -16.37
CA HIS A 88 2.25 -10.24 -17.24
C HIS A 88 2.99 -11.45 -16.63
N ALA A 89 3.26 -11.42 -15.32
CA ALA A 89 3.92 -12.53 -14.61
C ALA A 89 3.05 -13.80 -14.54
N GLY A 90 1.73 -13.69 -14.51
CA GLY A 90 0.79 -14.82 -14.55
C GLY A 90 0.84 -15.64 -15.84
N HIS A 91 1.55 -15.19 -16.88
CA HIS A 91 1.89 -15.96 -18.07
C HIS A 91 3.22 -16.71 -17.95
N GLU A 92 4.00 -16.48 -16.89
CA GLU A 92 5.34 -17.08 -16.68
C GLU A 92 5.44 -17.71 -15.28
N THR A 93 4.95 -18.94 -15.11
CA THR A 93 5.23 -19.89 -14.01
C THR A 93 4.61 -19.65 -12.61
N PRO A 94 4.27 -20.75 -11.88
CA PRO A 94 3.85 -20.73 -10.48
C PRO A 94 5.05 -20.38 -9.58
N VAL A 95 4.91 -19.39 -8.71
CA VAL A 95 5.93 -19.00 -7.74
C VAL A 95 5.88 -19.98 -6.56
N GLU A 96 6.89 -20.87 -6.49
CA GLU A 96 7.24 -21.58 -5.27
C GLU A 96 8.03 -20.64 -4.35
N ASP A 97 7.63 -20.63 -3.06
CA ASP A 97 8.31 -20.05 -1.90
C ASP A 97 8.64 -18.54 -1.93
N ALA A 98 7.69 -17.74 -1.42
CA ALA A 98 7.99 -16.41 -0.95
C ALA A 98 8.54 -16.47 0.48
N ASP A 99 9.81 -16.10 0.68
CA ASP A 99 10.38 -15.82 1.99
C ASP A 99 9.65 -14.63 2.65
N LEU A 100 8.65 -14.95 3.46
CA LEU A 100 7.78 -13.98 4.14
C LEU A 100 8.40 -13.51 5.46
N ASN A 101 9.65 -13.05 5.46
CA ASN A 101 10.23 -12.33 6.59
C ASN A 101 9.91 -10.83 6.48
N VAL A 102 8.62 -10.48 6.57
CA VAL A 102 8.20 -9.09 6.78
C VAL A 102 8.17 -8.81 8.29
N HIS A 103 9.33 -8.89 8.93
CA HIS A 103 9.54 -8.35 10.27
C HIS A 103 10.22 -6.99 10.13
N GLU A 104 9.54 -6.02 10.61
CA GLU A 104 9.93 -4.68 11.06
C GLU A 104 9.19 -3.54 10.36
N SER A 105 8.60 -2.73 11.21
CA SER A 105 8.09 -1.38 10.96
C SER A 105 6.60 -1.22 10.61
N LEU A 106 5.73 -1.79 11.46
CA LEU A 106 4.35 -1.27 11.62
C LEU A 106 4.22 -0.39 12.87
N THR A 107 5.34 0.11 13.40
CA THR A 107 5.37 0.90 14.63
C THR A 107 5.44 2.38 14.31
N GLU A 108 4.30 3.03 14.20
CA GLU A 108 4.07 4.40 14.71
C GLU A 108 2.69 4.92 14.31
N ARG A 109 1.63 4.35 14.90
CA ARG A 109 0.35 5.02 15.24
C ARG A 109 -0.59 3.96 15.84
N THR A 110 -0.52 3.82 17.14
CA THR A 110 -1.19 2.78 17.90
C THR A 110 -2.66 3.14 18.16
N THR A 111 -3.57 2.60 17.34
CA THR A 111 -4.90 2.25 17.84
C THR A 111 -4.84 0.81 18.36
N ALA A 112 -5.79 0.40 19.22
CA ALA A 112 -5.86 -0.99 19.71
C ALA A 112 -5.98 -2.01 18.55
N GLU A 113 -6.45 -1.59 17.39
CA GLU A 113 -6.55 -2.39 16.16
C GLU A 113 -5.20 -2.54 15.48
N ASP A 114 -4.38 -1.48 15.43
CA ASP A 114 -3.02 -1.51 14.89
C ASP A 114 -2.10 -2.40 15.72
N THR A 115 -2.31 -2.47 17.04
CA THR A 115 -1.54 -3.33 17.95
C THR A 115 -1.78 -4.82 17.67
N VAL A 116 -3.01 -5.22 17.38
CA VAL A 116 -3.35 -6.62 17.06
C VAL A 116 -2.71 -7.03 15.73
N ILE A 117 -2.73 -6.16 14.73
CA ILE A 117 -2.16 -6.44 13.40
C ILE A 117 -0.63 -6.40 13.46
N GLY A 118 -0.04 -5.49 14.24
CA GLY A 118 1.42 -5.36 14.37
C GLY A 118 2.09 -6.56 15.08
N SER A 119 1.33 -7.39 15.82
CA SER A 119 1.82 -8.61 16.47
C SER A 119 1.68 -9.86 15.59
N MET A 120 1.05 -9.76 14.41
CA MET A 120 0.74 -10.89 13.55
C MET A 120 1.77 -11.05 12.44
N ASN A 121 2.15 -12.29 12.16
CA ASN A 121 2.96 -12.60 10.99
C ASN A 121 2.15 -12.29 9.71
N ALA A 122 2.81 -11.70 8.71
CA ALA A 122 2.17 -11.35 7.43
C ALA A 122 1.52 -12.57 6.74
N ALA A 123 2.12 -13.76 6.90
CA ALA A 123 1.57 -15.01 6.36
C ALA A 123 0.22 -15.37 6.98
N ASP A 124 0.07 -15.17 8.29
CA ASP A 124 -1.17 -15.47 9.04
C ASP A 124 -2.30 -14.52 8.62
N ILE A 125 -1.97 -13.22 8.44
CA ILE A 125 -2.90 -12.23 7.89
C ILE A 125 -3.36 -12.65 6.49
N LEU A 126 -2.42 -13.07 5.63
CA LEU A 126 -2.71 -13.49 4.27
C LEU A 126 -3.59 -14.74 4.22
N SER A 127 -3.40 -15.70 5.15
CA SER A 127 -4.20 -16.94 5.21
C SER A 127 -5.62 -16.73 5.73
N ALA A 128 -5.83 -15.73 6.58
CA ALA A 128 -7.10 -15.47 7.26
C ALA A 128 -8.05 -14.56 6.48
N LEU A 129 -7.52 -13.73 5.59
CA LEU A 129 -8.26 -12.70 4.87
C LEU A 129 -8.41 -13.03 3.39
N THR A 130 -9.55 -12.68 2.82
CA THR A 130 -9.72 -12.68 1.36
C THR A 130 -8.84 -11.60 0.73
N GLU A 131 -8.50 -11.75 -0.56
CA GLU A 131 -7.68 -10.75 -1.30
C GLU A 131 -8.25 -9.33 -1.20
N ASP A 132 -9.56 -9.18 -1.31
CA ASP A 132 -10.26 -7.89 -1.15
C ASP A 132 -10.07 -7.29 0.26
N GLU A 133 -10.15 -8.13 1.29
CA GLU A 133 -9.96 -7.70 2.69
C GLU A 133 -8.50 -7.32 2.94
N GLN A 134 -7.56 -8.10 2.43
CA GLN A 134 -6.13 -7.80 2.50
C GLN A 134 -5.81 -6.46 1.81
N GLU A 135 -6.38 -6.21 0.64
CA GLU A 135 -6.15 -4.97 -0.09
C GLU A 135 -6.66 -3.75 0.67
N ILE A 136 -7.88 -3.84 1.24
CA ILE A 136 -8.46 -2.76 2.05
C ILE A 136 -7.61 -2.49 3.30
N VAL A 137 -7.18 -3.55 4.00
CA VAL A 137 -6.34 -3.43 5.19
C VAL A 137 -4.99 -2.78 4.82
N ARG A 138 -4.32 -3.22 3.76
CA ARG A 138 -3.07 -2.61 3.30
C ARG A 138 -3.22 -1.14 2.94
N LEU A 139 -4.25 -0.78 2.19
CA LEU A 139 -4.50 0.61 1.81
C LEU A 139 -4.79 1.49 3.03
N HIS A 140 -5.45 0.95 4.04
CA HIS A 140 -5.74 1.69 5.26
C HIS A 140 -4.49 1.85 6.15
N LEU A 141 -3.76 0.77 6.40
CA LEU A 141 -2.63 0.76 7.34
C LEU A 141 -1.32 1.23 6.70
N ALA A 142 -0.94 0.68 5.54
CA ALA A 142 0.34 1.02 4.91
C ALA A 142 0.30 2.34 4.14
N ALA A 143 -0.81 2.63 3.42
CA ALA A 143 -0.96 3.87 2.68
C ALA A 143 -1.65 4.99 3.49
N GLU A 144 -2.12 4.71 4.70
CA GLU A 144 -2.84 5.65 5.58
C GLU A 144 -4.06 6.31 4.90
N LEU A 145 -4.75 5.57 4.02
CA LEU A 145 -5.93 6.08 3.34
C LEU A 145 -7.17 6.00 4.24
N THR A 146 -8.00 7.02 4.15
CA THR A 146 -9.35 6.99 4.72
C THR A 146 -10.25 6.02 3.93
N PHE A 147 -11.31 5.49 4.52
CA PHE A 147 -12.24 4.60 3.81
C PHE A 147 -12.87 5.25 2.58
N ARG A 148 -13.02 6.58 2.56
CA ARG A 148 -13.51 7.33 1.39
C ARG A 148 -12.49 7.30 0.25
N GLU A 149 -11.21 7.50 0.55
CA GLU A 149 -10.14 7.41 -0.43
C GLU A 149 -9.99 5.98 -0.96
N ILE A 150 -10.03 4.96 -0.08
CA ILE A 150 -10.03 3.55 -0.47
C ILE A 150 -11.21 3.23 -1.39
N ALA A 151 -12.40 3.71 -1.07
CA ALA A 151 -13.60 3.55 -1.89
C ALA A 151 -13.39 4.12 -3.31
N SER A 152 -12.75 5.28 -3.41
CA SER A 152 -12.38 5.90 -4.69
C SER A 152 -11.33 5.09 -5.45
N VAL A 153 -10.25 4.67 -4.78
CA VAL A 153 -9.14 3.88 -5.37
C VAL A 153 -9.64 2.53 -5.89
N LEU A 154 -10.49 1.84 -5.11
CA LEU A 154 -11.02 0.52 -5.47
C LEU A 154 -12.28 0.60 -6.34
N LYS A 155 -12.81 1.79 -6.58
CA LYS A 155 -14.10 2.02 -7.26
C LYS A 155 -15.23 1.21 -6.65
N ARG A 156 -15.31 1.22 -5.31
CA ARG A 156 -16.33 0.48 -4.53
C ARG A 156 -17.12 1.43 -3.64
N PRO A 157 -18.38 1.09 -3.27
CA PRO A 157 -19.16 1.88 -2.32
C PRO A 157 -18.46 1.97 -0.96
N LEU A 158 -18.50 3.16 -0.33
CA LEU A 158 -17.91 3.41 0.99
C LEU A 158 -18.39 2.41 2.05
N GLY A 159 -19.70 2.11 2.06
CA GLY A 159 -20.29 1.14 2.99
C GLY A 159 -19.68 -0.27 2.85
N THR A 160 -19.40 -0.68 1.61
CA THR A 160 -18.75 -1.97 1.31
C THR A 160 -17.33 -2.01 1.85
N VAL A 161 -16.54 -0.94 1.66
CA VAL A 161 -15.16 -0.83 2.16
C VAL A 161 -15.15 -0.88 3.68
N ALA A 162 -15.98 -0.07 4.35
CA ALA A 162 -16.06 -0.03 5.81
C ALA A 162 -16.55 -1.36 6.42
N TRP A 163 -17.48 -2.05 5.75
CA TRP A 163 -17.94 -3.37 6.18
C TRP A 163 -16.84 -4.43 6.04
N LYS A 164 -16.17 -4.48 4.89
CA LYS A 164 -15.07 -5.43 4.66
C LYS A 164 -13.91 -5.22 5.62
N TYR A 165 -13.51 -3.97 5.88
CA TYR A 165 -12.49 -3.66 6.88
C TYR A 165 -12.88 -4.18 8.27
N ARG A 166 -14.09 -3.86 8.77
CA ARG A 166 -14.57 -4.35 10.07
C ARG A 166 -14.61 -5.88 10.14
N ASN A 167 -15.02 -6.54 9.06
CA ASN A 167 -15.04 -7.98 8.98
C ASN A 167 -13.62 -8.57 9.03
N ALA A 168 -12.67 -7.98 8.30
CA ALA A 168 -11.27 -8.36 8.33
C ALA A 168 -10.68 -8.25 9.74
N ILE A 169 -10.83 -7.10 10.40
CA ILE A 169 -10.35 -6.88 11.77
C ILE A 169 -11.01 -7.86 12.77
N GLY A 170 -12.30 -8.13 12.60
CA GLY A 170 -13.00 -9.11 13.43
C GLY A 170 -12.48 -10.55 13.27
N LYS A 171 -12.06 -10.94 12.06
CA LYS A 171 -11.38 -12.22 11.82
C LYS A 171 -10.02 -12.27 12.50
N LEU A 172 -9.20 -11.24 12.32
CA LEU A 172 -7.85 -11.15 12.90
C LEU A 172 -7.88 -11.18 14.43
N LYS A 173 -8.80 -10.42 15.06
CA LYS A 173 -8.97 -10.42 16.52
C LYS A 173 -9.30 -11.81 17.06
N ARG A 174 -10.22 -12.53 16.43
CA ARG A 174 -10.57 -13.90 16.84
C ARG A 174 -9.40 -14.87 16.74
N LEU A 175 -8.63 -14.77 15.67
CA LEU A 175 -7.44 -15.62 15.51
C LEU A 175 -6.35 -15.30 16.54
N ALA A 176 -6.17 -14.03 16.89
CA ALA A 176 -5.26 -13.62 17.95
C ALA A 176 -5.71 -14.17 19.34
N GLU A 177 -7.02 -14.11 19.63
CA GLU A 177 -7.60 -14.63 20.89
C GLU A 177 -7.52 -16.17 20.99
N GLU A 178 -7.63 -16.87 19.85
CA GLU A 178 -7.54 -18.34 19.80
C GLU A 178 -6.10 -18.88 19.90
N GLY A 179 -5.09 -18.00 20.02
CA GLY A 179 -3.68 -18.38 20.10
C GLY A 179 -3.15 -19.09 18.84
N LYS A 180 -3.86 -18.99 17.72
CA LYS A 180 -3.47 -19.60 16.44
C LYS A 180 -2.49 -18.72 15.65
N LEU A 181 -2.08 -17.60 16.25
CA LEU A 181 -1.24 -16.58 15.67
C LEU A 181 -0.07 -16.31 16.64
N VAL A 182 0.87 -17.25 16.71
CA VAL A 182 2.17 -17.11 17.42
C VAL A 182 3.27 -17.39 16.43
#